data_ca09aae71018c619c4048e9f507e7a4d
#
_entry.id   ca09aae71018c619c4048e9f507e7a4d
#
_cell.length_a   1.000
_cell.length_b   1.000
_cell.length_c   1.000
_cell.angle_alpha   90.00
_cell.angle_beta   90.00
_cell.angle_gamma   90.00
#
_symmetry.space_group_name_H-M   'P 1'
#
loop_
_entity.id
_entity.type
_entity.pdbx_description
1 polymer ?
#
loop_
_entity_poly.entity_id
_entity_poly.type
_entity_poly.pdbx_seq_one_letter_code
_entity_poly.pdbx_strand_id
1 'polypeptide(L)'
;MTAALRDLDPRYVLFERLKVGPGRTRGYRMADATTLDQLRLAGDVVWENHRYGARYVVDRPFLAQRLSAAVPVVHLGQREAVAAVTRAVPDASWWVVYLWCPRDVAERRILARQTGDADARLRAWDDTEPLPDADLIIDTAEVSPHAAAERIHRHVLADGRWTVPNA
;
A
#
# COMPACT_ATOMS: atom_id res chain seq x y z
N MET A 1 -8.68 5.49 4.24
CA MET A 1 -8.33 4.21 4.90
C MET A 1 -7.17 4.40 5.90
N THR A 2 -5.92 4.69 5.48
CA THR A 2 -4.78 4.82 6.42
C THR A 2 -5.01 5.88 7.51
N ALA A 3 -5.64 7.01 7.19
CA ALA A 3 -6.02 7.99 8.22
C ALA A 3 -6.96 7.39 9.26
N ALA A 4 -8.01 6.68 8.82
CA ALA A 4 -8.94 6.02 9.72
C ALA A 4 -8.30 4.91 10.58
N LEU A 5 -7.33 4.18 10.03
CA LEU A 5 -6.53 3.23 10.83
C LEU A 5 -5.70 3.96 11.89
N ARG A 6 -5.06 5.07 11.52
CA ARG A 6 -4.27 5.87 12.46
C ARG A 6 -5.10 6.52 13.56
N ASP A 7 -6.37 6.86 13.26
CA ASP A 7 -7.30 7.40 14.25
C ASP A 7 -7.71 6.33 15.30
N LEU A 8 -7.69 5.03 14.91
CA LEU A 8 -7.91 3.91 15.83
C LEU A 8 -6.66 3.56 16.64
N ASP A 9 -5.49 3.60 16.00
CA ASP A 9 -4.21 3.33 16.64
C ASP A 9 -3.09 4.11 15.94
N PRO A 10 -2.40 5.03 16.63
CA PRO A 10 -1.37 5.90 16.04
C PRO A 10 -0.15 5.14 15.51
N ARG A 11 0.03 3.86 15.87
CA ARG A 11 1.09 3.01 15.33
C ARG A 11 0.91 2.70 13.85
N TYR A 12 -0.32 2.76 13.30
CA TYR A 12 -0.53 2.66 11.86
C TYR A 12 -0.01 3.89 11.14
N VAL A 13 1.02 3.72 10.34
CA VAL A 13 1.62 4.79 9.56
C VAL A 13 1.59 4.49 8.07
N LEU A 14 1.35 5.50 7.25
CA LEU A 14 1.48 5.33 5.81
C LEU A 14 2.93 5.01 5.47
N PHE A 15 3.15 3.90 4.77
CA PHE A 15 4.44 3.67 4.13
C PHE A 15 4.54 4.53 2.87
N GLU A 16 5.33 5.58 2.94
CA GLU A 16 5.56 6.48 1.82
C GLU A 16 6.57 5.86 0.86
N ARG A 17 6.05 5.25 -0.23
CA ARG A 17 6.92 4.70 -1.28
C ARG A 17 7.82 5.79 -1.84
N LEU A 18 9.05 5.42 -2.21
CA LEU A 18 9.92 6.30 -2.97
C LEU A 18 9.34 6.50 -4.37
N LYS A 19 9.38 7.75 -4.86
CA LYS A 19 8.85 8.10 -6.17
C LYS A 19 9.86 8.91 -6.95
N VAL A 20 10.09 8.48 -8.19
CA VAL A 20 10.90 9.19 -9.20
C VAL A 20 10.00 9.56 -10.37
N GLY A 21 9.88 10.84 -10.67
CA GLY A 21 9.08 11.34 -11.79
C GLY A 21 7.98 12.33 -11.39
N PRO A 22 7.18 12.77 -12.38
CA PRO A 22 6.21 13.84 -12.24
C PRO A 22 4.95 13.45 -11.46
N GLY A 23 4.07 14.42 -11.25
CA GLY A 23 2.74 14.27 -10.67
C GLY A 23 2.73 14.44 -9.15
N ARG A 24 1.70 13.88 -8.48
CA ARG A 24 1.47 14.06 -7.05
C ARG A 24 2.69 13.67 -6.22
N THR A 25 3.08 14.54 -5.28
CA THR A 25 4.20 14.33 -4.35
C THR A 25 3.75 13.92 -2.95
N ARG A 26 2.58 14.40 -2.51
CA ARG A 26 2.05 14.11 -1.17
C ARG A 26 1.83 12.59 -0.97
N GLY A 27 2.40 12.06 0.11
CA GLY A 27 2.32 10.63 0.46
C GLY A 27 3.39 9.78 -0.23
N TYR A 28 4.43 10.43 -0.74
CA TYR A 28 5.61 9.79 -1.32
C TYR A 28 6.88 10.44 -0.83
N ARG A 29 7.96 9.66 -0.74
CA ARG A 29 9.33 10.18 -0.62
C ARG A 29 9.83 10.45 -2.03
N MET A 30 10.00 11.71 -2.38
CA MET A 30 10.49 12.11 -3.71
C MET A 30 11.99 11.87 -3.80
N ALA A 31 12.44 11.31 -4.93
CA ALA A 31 13.84 11.07 -5.23
C ALA A 31 14.12 11.32 -6.72
N ASP A 32 15.38 11.38 -7.07
CA ASP A 32 15.89 11.43 -8.44
C ASP A 32 16.27 10.05 -8.98
N ALA A 33 16.63 9.99 -10.24
CA ALA A 33 17.07 8.77 -10.89
C ALA A 33 18.35 8.20 -10.27
N THR A 34 19.28 9.06 -9.86
CA THR A 34 20.54 8.69 -9.23
C THR A 34 20.33 7.92 -7.94
N THR A 35 19.43 8.41 -7.08
CA THR A 35 19.05 7.73 -5.83
C THR A 35 18.46 6.35 -6.11
N LEU A 36 17.60 6.23 -7.10
CA LEU A 36 17.01 4.94 -7.48
C LEU A 36 18.09 3.96 -8.01
N ASP A 37 19.02 4.43 -8.82
CA ASP A 37 20.09 3.60 -9.35
C ASP A 37 21.05 3.12 -8.25
N GLN A 38 21.32 3.95 -7.24
CA GLN A 38 22.06 3.53 -6.05
C GLN A 38 21.36 2.41 -5.28
N LEU A 39 20.03 2.52 -5.06
CA LEU A 39 19.25 1.45 -4.43
C LEU A 39 19.27 0.16 -5.24
N ARG A 40 19.23 0.23 -6.56
CA ARG A 40 19.32 -0.95 -7.44
C ARG A 40 20.70 -1.61 -7.34
N LEU A 41 21.76 -0.82 -7.38
CA LEU A 41 23.14 -1.31 -7.27
C LEU A 41 23.39 -1.97 -5.91
N ALA A 42 22.78 -1.45 -4.84
CA ALA A 42 22.86 -2.02 -3.50
C ALA A 42 21.96 -3.26 -3.30
N GLY A 43 21.08 -3.61 -4.26
CA GLY A 43 20.10 -4.69 -4.09
C GLY A 43 18.97 -4.35 -3.11
N ASP A 44 18.74 -3.07 -2.85
CA ASP A 44 17.79 -2.55 -1.87
C ASP A 44 16.40 -2.27 -2.43
N VAL A 45 16.18 -2.47 -3.73
CA VAL A 45 14.86 -2.38 -4.35
C VAL A 45 14.09 -3.68 -4.07
N VAL A 46 13.07 -3.62 -3.23
CA VAL A 46 12.16 -4.73 -2.94
C VAL A 46 11.14 -4.91 -4.05
N TRP A 47 10.53 -3.80 -4.46
CA TRP A 47 9.57 -3.76 -5.55
C TRP A 47 9.63 -2.42 -6.26
N GLU A 48 9.52 -2.46 -7.57
CA GLU A 48 9.43 -1.27 -8.41
C GLU A 48 8.34 -1.45 -9.46
N ASN A 49 7.52 -0.42 -9.69
CA ASN A 49 6.64 -0.38 -10.85
C ASN A 49 6.65 1.00 -11.51
N HIS A 50 6.34 1.03 -12.80
CA HIS A 50 6.21 2.25 -13.59
C HIS A 50 4.74 2.48 -13.94
N ARG A 51 4.17 3.60 -13.46
CA ARG A 51 2.80 4.01 -13.75
C ARG A 51 2.72 5.53 -13.86
N TYR A 52 1.87 6.04 -14.72
CA TYR A 52 1.59 7.48 -14.89
C TYR A 52 2.86 8.34 -15.12
N GLY A 53 3.82 7.82 -15.87
CA GLY A 53 5.09 8.51 -16.14
C GLY A 53 6.05 8.59 -14.96
N ALA A 54 5.78 7.90 -13.86
CA ALA A 54 6.63 7.87 -12.67
C ALA A 54 6.95 6.43 -12.23
N ARG A 55 8.06 6.27 -11.52
CA ARG A 55 8.46 5.04 -10.85
C ARG A 55 8.08 5.09 -9.38
N TYR A 56 7.56 3.99 -8.87
CA TYR A 56 7.15 3.84 -7.47
C TYR A 56 7.88 2.64 -6.89
N VAL A 57 8.61 2.86 -5.79
CA VAL A 57 9.55 1.88 -5.25
C VAL A 57 9.26 1.61 -3.78
N VAL A 58 9.29 0.34 -3.41
CA VAL A 58 9.44 -0.10 -2.03
C VAL A 58 10.91 -0.46 -1.85
N ASP A 59 11.61 0.27 -1.00
CA ASP A 59 13.01 0.04 -0.70
C ASP A 59 13.19 -0.60 0.67
N ARG A 60 14.17 -1.49 0.76
CA ARG A 60 14.46 -2.29 1.96
C ARG A 60 14.84 -1.44 3.17
N PRO A 61 15.75 -0.44 3.07
CA PRO A 61 16.17 0.32 4.25
C PRO A 61 15.01 1.03 4.92
N PHE A 62 14.16 1.71 4.14
CA PHE A 62 13.02 2.42 4.70
C PHE A 62 11.93 1.47 5.22
N LEU A 63 11.73 0.33 4.57
CA LEU A 63 10.79 -0.69 5.04
C LEU A 63 11.23 -1.23 6.41
N ALA A 64 12.50 -1.59 6.56
CA ALA A 64 13.06 -2.05 7.82
C ALA A 64 12.95 -0.97 8.93
N GLN A 65 13.30 0.27 8.60
CA GLN A 65 13.15 1.41 9.52
C GLN A 65 11.71 1.59 10.00
N ARG A 66 10.72 1.46 9.09
CA ARG A 66 9.32 1.61 9.48
C ARG A 66 8.80 0.45 10.31
N LEU A 67 9.20 -0.77 9.99
CA LEU A 67 8.82 -1.97 10.75
C LEU A 67 9.37 -1.96 12.17
N SER A 68 10.55 -1.38 12.40
CA SER A 68 11.12 -1.29 13.75
C SER A 68 10.45 -0.25 14.65
N ALA A 69 9.71 0.71 14.09
CA ALA A 69 9.17 1.85 14.84
C ALA A 69 7.63 1.90 14.84
N ALA A 70 6.96 1.20 13.93
CA ALA A 70 5.53 1.37 13.70
C ALA A 70 4.93 0.17 12.94
N VAL A 71 3.67 0.27 12.60
CA VAL A 71 2.95 -0.65 11.70
C VAL A 71 2.75 0.03 10.35
N PRO A 72 3.66 -0.19 9.40
CA PRO A 72 3.57 0.45 8.10
C PRO A 72 2.40 -0.10 7.28
N VAL A 73 1.53 0.79 6.82
CA VAL A 73 0.45 0.47 5.88
C VAL A 73 0.97 0.69 4.47
N VAL A 74 1.30 -0.41 3.78
CA VAL A 74 1.88 -0.39 2.44
C VAL A 74 0.77 -0.55 1.40
N HIS A 75 0.55 0.47 0.57
CA HIS A 75 -0.43 0.40 -0.52
C HIS A 75 0.22 -0.17 -1.78
N LEU A 76 -0.25 -1.34 -2.20
CA LEU A 76 0.21 -2.02 -3.41
C LEU A 76 -0.98 -2.26 -4.34
N GLY A 77 -0.72 -2.30 -5.65
CA GLY A 77 -1.76 -2.51 -6.66
C GLY A 77 -1.51 -3.73 -7.55
N GLN A 78 -0.48 -4.52 -7.24
CA GLN A 78 -0.13 -5.74 -7.97
C GLN A 78 0.10 -6.90 -7.01
N ARG A 79 -0.34 -8.08 -7.42
CA ARG A 79 -0.18 -9.31 -6.64
C ARG A 79 1.29 -9.65 -6.38
N GLU A 80 2.13 -9.50 -7.41
CA GLU A 80 3.56 -9.73 -7.32
C GLU A 80 4.25 -8.77 -6.33
N ALA A 81 3.75 -7.54 -6.23
CA ALA A 81 4.25 -6.56 -5.28
C ALA A 81 4.00 -7.01 -3.83
N VAL A 82 2.81 -7.55 -3.54
CA VAL A 82 2.48 -8.11 -2.22
C VAL A 82 3.45 -9.24 -1.89
N ALA A 83 3.60 -10.20 -2.79
CA ALA A 83 4.51 -11.32 -2.61
C ALA A 83 5.98 -10.89 -2.46
N ALA A 84 6.44 -9.86 -3.20
CA ALA A 84 7.80 -9.34 -3.07
C ALA A 84 8.04 -8.70 -1.70
N VAL A 85 7.09 -7.88 -1.23
CA VAL A 85 7.21 -7.17 0.05
C VAL A 85 7.18 -8.14 1.23
N THR A 86 6.26 -9.10 1.24
CA THR A 86 6.16 -10.09 2.34
C THR A 86 7.39 -11.00 2.40
N ARG A 87 7.93 -11.40 1.25
CA ARG A 87 9.17 -12.20 1.21
C ARG A 87 10.43 -11.41 1.57
N ALA A 88 10.44 -10.10 1.36
CA ALA A 88 11.62 -9.28 1.65
C ALA A 88 11.94 -9.16 3.15
N VAL A 89 10.92 -9.32 4.01
CA VAL A 89 11.06 -9.28 5.48
C VAL A 89 10.25 -10.45 6.06
N PRO A 90 10.79 -11.69 6.00
CA PRO A 90 10.08 -12.90 6.42
C PRO A 90 9.80 -12.95 7.93
N ASP A 91 10.61 -12.26 8.72
CA ASP A 91 10.46 -12.20 10.19
C ASP A 91 9.36 -11.21 10.64
N ALA A 92 8.84 -10.40 9.74
CA ALA A 92 7.73 -9.49 10.04
C ALA A 92 6.40 -10.24 9.91
N SER A 93 5.48 -9.97 10.83
CA SER A 93 4.08 -10.38 10.67
C SER A 93 3.37 -9.50 9.66
N TRP A 94 2.80 -10.10 8.63
CA TRP A 94 2.07 -9.40 7.58
C TRP A 94 0.60 -9.75 7.62
N TRP A 95 -0.26 -8.74 7.44
CA TRP A 95 -1.69 -8.89 7.18
C TRP A 95 -1.99 -8.30 5.81
N VAL A 96 -2.38 -9.17 4.90
CA VAL A 96 -2.73 -8.80 3.53
C VAL A 96 -4.22 -8.51 3.47
N VAL A 97 -4.57 -7.26 3.19
CA VAL A 97 -5.96 -6.83 3.08
C VAL A 97 -6.29 -6.47 1.64
N TYR A 98 -7.22 -7.19 1.04
CA TYR A 98 -7.70 -6.89 -0.31
C TYR A 98 -8.94 -5.98 -0.23
N LEU A 99 -8.75 -4.74 -0.66
CA LEU A 99 -9.83 -3.76 -0.78
C LEU A 99 -10.32 -3.74 -2.23
N TRP A 100 -11.54 -4.16 -2.45
CA TRP A 100 -12.12 -4.17 -3.79
C TRP A 100 -13.44 -3.38 -3.85
N CYS A 101 -13.99 -3.19 -5.00
CA CYS A 101 -15.36 -2.75 -5.24
C CYS A 101 -15.79 -3.18 -6.64
N PRO A 102 -17.11 -3.23 -6.95
CA PRO A 102 -17.58 -3.44 -8.31
C PRO A 102 -17.01 -2.38 -9.29
N ARG A 103 -16.85 -2.77 -10.56
CA ARG A 103 -16.25 -1.93 -11.60
C ARG A 103 -16.98 -0.60 -11.80
N ASP A 104 -18.30 -0.60 -11.79
CA ASP A 104 -19.11 0.60 -11.92
C ASP A 104 -18.92 1.58 -10.75
N VAL A 105 -18.69 1.05 -9.54
CA VAL A 105 -18.35 1.86 -8.35
C VAL A 105 -16.96 2.46 -8.49
N ALA A 106 -15.98 1.69 -8.99
CA ALA A 106 -14.64 2.18 -9.25
C ALA A 106 -14.66 3.30 -10.30
N GLU A 107 -15.38 3.10 -11.40
CA GLU A 107 -15.53 4.08 -12.47
C GLU A 107 -16.13 5.39 -11.97
N ARG A 108 -17.28 5.34 -11.28
CA ARG A 108 -17.89 6.55 -10.67
C ARG A 108 -16.90 7.30 -9.76
N ARG A 109 -16.15 6.57 -8.92
CA ARG A 109 -15.17 7.16 -8.02
C ARG A 109 -13.96 7.76 -8.73
N ILE A 110 -13.52 7.15 -9.82
CA ILE A 110 -12.41 7.66 -10.64
C ILE A 110 -12.82 8.94 -11.36
N LEU A 111 -13.98 8.92 -12.02
CA LEU A 111 -14.52 10.09 -12.74
C LEU A 111 -14.77 11.27 -11.79
N ALA A 112 -15.30 11.02 -10.60
CA ALA A 112 -15.56 12.06 -9.61
C ALA A 112 -14.30 12.79 -9.11
N ARG A 113 -13.11 12.22 -9.29
CA ARG A 113 -11.83 12.86 -8.88
C ARG A 113 -11.37 13.95 -9.84
N GLN A 114 -11.84 13.98 -11.08
CA GLN A 114 -11.52 14.97 -12.10
C GLN A 114 -10.01 15.22 -12.28
N THR A 115 -9.20 14.17 -12.20
CA THR A 115 -7.73 14.26 -12.26
C THR A 115 -7.15 14.25 -13.67
N GLY A 116 -8.00 14.13 -14.71
CA GLY A 116 -7.57 14.13 -16.13
C GLY A 116 -6.93 12.81 -16.59
N ASP A 117 -6.79 11.82 -15.73
CA ASP A 117 -6.15 10.52 -16.02
C ASP A 117 -7.12 9.33 -15.84
N ALA A 118 -8.42 9.57 -16.01
CA ALA A 118 -9.48 8.59 -15.75
C ALA A 118 -9.29 7.29 -16.54
N ASP A 119 -9.02 7.37 -17.85
CA ASP A 119 -8.81 6.18 -18.70
C ASP A 119 -7.62 5.34 -18.27
N ALA A 120 -6.51 5.99 -17.88
CA ALA A 120 -5.33 5.30 -17.39
C ALA A 120 -5.61 4.59 -16.04
N ARG A 121 -6.45 5.19 -15.20
CA ARG A 121 -6.86 4.59 -13.92
C ARG A 121 -7.83 3.44 -14.11
N LEU A 122 -8.76 3.55 -15.05
CA LEU A 122 -9.69 2.46 -15.39
C LEU A 122 -8.94 1.26 -15.95
N ARG A 123 -8.03 1.48 -16.90
CA ARG A 123 -7.15 0.41 -17.39
C ARG A 123 -6.34 -0.24 -16.25
N ALA A 124 -5.76 0.57 -15.37
CA ALA A 124 -5.02 0.03 -14.22
C ALA A 124 -5.92 -0.74 -13.25
N TRP A 125 -7.19 -0.40 -13.14
CA TRP A 125 -8.17 -1.14 -12.36
C TRP A 125 -8.52 -2.47 -13.05
N ASP A 126 -8.81 -2.44 -14.36
CA ASP A 126 -9.13 -3.63 -15.17
C ASP A 126 -7.95 -4.63 -15.21
N ASP A 127 -6.70 -4.13 -15.21
CA ASP A 127 -5.46 -4.93 -15.17
C ASP A 127 -5.14 -5.49 -13.77
N THR A 128 -5.86 -5.08 -12.72
CA THR A 128 -5.56 -5.51 -11.35
C THR A 128 -6.20 -6.85 -11.06
N GLU A 129 -5.37 -7.88 -10.87
CA GLU A 129 -5.84 -9.22 -10.54
C GLU A 129 -6.45 -9.28 -9.12
N PRO A 130 -7.52 -10.07 -8.94
CA PRO A 130 -8.05 -10.37 -7.61
C PRO A 130 -7.00 -11.04 -6.72
N LEU A 131 -7.12 -10.82 -5.41
CA LEU A 131 -6.25 -11.41 -4.39
C LEU A 131 -7.10 -12.30 -3.44
N PRO A 132 -7.52 -13.49 -3.89
CA PRO A 132 -8.44 -14.35 -3.13
C PRO A 132 -7.81 -14.90 -1.84
N ASP A 133 -6.47 -14.99 -1.81
CA ASP A 133 -5.71 -15.52 -0.68
C ASP A 133 -5.34 -14.44 0.37
N ALA A 134 -5.97 -13.26 0.31
CA ALA A 134 -5.77 -12.21 1.30
C ALA A 134 -6.33 -12.65 2.67
N ASP A 135 -5.66 -12.24 3.76
CA ASP A 135 -6.13 -12.52 5.13
C ASP A 135 -7.49 -11.89 5.41
N LEU A 136 -7.80 -10.79 4.75
CA LEU A 136 -9.08 -10.09 4.86
C LEU A 136 -9.49 -9.47 3.51
N ILE A 137 -10.72 -9.75 3.08
CA ILE A 137 -11.31 -9.15 1.87
C ILE A 137 -12.43 -8.21 2.28
N ILE A 138 -12.40 -6.98 1.77
CA ILE A 138 -13.39 -5.95 2.09
C ILE A 138 -13.96 -5.35 0.81
N ASP A 139 -15.28 -5.44 0.64
CA ASP A 139 -16.00 -4.66 -0.36
C ASP A 139 -16.16 -3.21 0.12
N THR A 140 -15.45 -2.31 -0.52
CA THR A 140 -15.51 -0.88 -0.19
C THR A 140 -16.72 -0.16 -0.78
N ALA A 141 -17.55 -0.84 -1.54
CA ALA A 141 -18.86 -0.31 -1.94
C ALA A 141 -19.85 -0.39 -0.77
N GLU A 142 -19.75 -1.43 0.06
CA GLU A 142 -20.67 -1.76 1.15
C GLU A 142 -20.30 -1.08 2.49
N VAL A 143 -19.03 -0.68 2.66
CA VAL A 143 -18.56 -0.15 3.94
C VAL A 143 -17.83 1.18 3.80
N SER A 144 -18.00 2.04 4.80
CA SER A 144 -17.26 3.30 4.88
C SER A 144 -15.77 3.06 5.15
N PRO A 145 -14.89 4.02 4.83
CA PRO A 145 -13.46 3.91 5.17
C PRO A 145 -13.20 3.69 6.66
N HIS A 146 -14.04 4.21 7.54
CA HIS A 146 -13.92 4.03 9.00
C HIS A 146 -14.31 2.61 9.40
N ALA A 147 -15.47 2.13 8.96
CA ALA A 147 -15.91 0.77 9.25
C ALA A 147 -14.96 -0.30 8.69
N ALA A 148 -14.35 -0.04 7.52
CA ALA A 148 -13.33 -0.91 6.98
C ALA A 148 -12.05 -0.89 7.85
N ALA A 149 -11.63 0.28 8.35
CA ALA A 149 -10.49 0.39 9.27
C ALA A 149 -10.74 -0.38 10.58
N GLU A 150 -11.94 -0.28 11.16
CA GLU A 150 -12.34 -1.04 12.34
C GLU A 150 -12.28 -2.55 12.11
N ARG A 151 -12.73 -3.03 10.94
CA ARG A 151 -12.64 -4.45 10.56
C ARG A 151 -11.20 -4.92 10.47
N ILE A 152 -10.33 -4.12 9.83
CA ILE A 152 -8.89 -4.41 9.71
C ILE A 152 -8.26 -4.46 11.10
N HIS A 153 -8.47 -3.42 11.92
CA HIS A 153 -7.87 -3.32 13.25
C HIS A 153 -8.29 -4.50 14.13
N ARG A 154 -9.57 -4.86 14.14
CA ARG A 154 -10.09 -6.01 14.89
C ARG A 154 -9.47 -7.33 14.40
N HIS A 155 -9.32 -7.51 13.08
CA HIS A 155 -8.68 -8.69 12.50
C HIS A 155 -7.22 -8.81 12.94
N VAL A 156 -6.48 -7.71 12.89
CA VAL A 156 -5.07 -7.63 13.32
C VAL A 156 -4.93 -7.98 14.81
N LEU A 157 -5.82 -7.47 15.68
CA LEU A 157 -5.77 -7.75 17.11
C LEU A 157 -6.17 -9.21 17.44
N ALA A 158 -7.12 -9.78 16.71
CA ALA A 158 -7.61 -11.14 16.97
C ALA A 158 -6.60 -12.24 16.60
N ASP A 159 -5.67 -11.95 15.69
CA ASP A 159 -4.69 -12.92 15.20
C ASP A 159 -3.58 -13.27 16.21
N GLY A 160 -3.40 -12.46 17.26
CA GLY A 160 -2.37 -12.70 18.30
C GLY A 160 -0.92 -12.50 17.83
N ARG A 161 -0.69 -12.32 16.53
CA ARG A 161 0.65 -11.98 15.97
C ARG A 161 1.07 -10.55 16.29
N TRP A 162 0.14 -9.75 16.80
CA TRP A 162 0.40 -8.39 17.25
C TRP A 162 1.11 -8.42 18.61
N THR A 163 2.42 -8.54 18.59
CA THR A 163 3.23 -8.30 19.79
C THR A 163 3.46 -6.79 19.91
N VAL A 164 2.93 -6.20 20.99
CA VAL A 164 3.31 -4.84 21.36
C VAL A 164 4.80 -4.85 21.66
N PRO A 165 5.67 -4.11 20.94
CA PRO A 165 7.01 -3.89 21.47
C PRO A 165 6.84 -3.24 22.84
N ASN A 166 7.36 -3.88 23.89
CA ASN A 166 7.36 -3.31 25.22
C ASN A 166 8.01 -1.90 25.15
N ALA A 167 7.28 -0.90 25.63
CA ALA A 167 7.76 0.45 25.78
C ALA A 167 8.96 0.52 26.74
#